data_5e78844de5be6bd64f975009551f54b1
#
_entry.id   5e78844de5be6bd64f975009551f54b1
#
_cell.length_a   1.000
_cell.length_b   1.000
_cell.length_c   1.000
_cell.angle_alpha   90.00
_cell.angle_beta   90.00
_cell.angle_gamma   90.00
#
_symmetry.space_group_name_H-M   'P 1'
#
loop_
_entity.id
_entity.type
_entity.pdbx_description
1 polymer ?
#
loop_
_entity_poly.entity_id
_entity_poly.type
_entity_poly.pdbx_seq_one_letter_code
_entity_poly.pdbx_strand_id
1 'polypeptide(L)'
;MNNIKKPIICTSPYLRTTSYCNGVAKDLFAALDRLGIQHMELSNTMDIWCRDYMPVLLFDDGYYATYQYQPDYLWNKKCNRKYITNQTNASKGLEINTSLSMGLVFDGGNYVRHNDKRKSTVFMTDKILMENSFCPSHELIVKLHLSLAADIVLLPWDMDEPYGHADGMVAPLPDGRLLLNNYCQTAKGKKIDYYKRLLKMLDGHFPFVELSYDCKLEEDSWCYLNFLKVPRALLLPCLSSGARCDNDQAAIEKFQELFPDDEIIPIYAKPLIKRGGGLHCVTWEYFPYNNRCMP
;
A
#
# COMPACT_ATOMS: atom_id res chain seq x y z
N MET A 1 -18.27 3.49 23.29
CA MET A 1 -18.02 3.39 21.84
C MET A 1 -16.68 4.06 21.60
N ASN A 2 -15.64 3.29 21.28
CA ASN A 2 -14.35 3.89 20.91
C ASN A 2 -14.57 4.69 19.62
N ASN A 3 -14.36 6.00 19.68
CA ASN A 3 -14.37 6.85 18.49
C ASN A 3 -13.19 6.42 17.61
N ILE A 4 -13.45 5.52 16.65
CA ILE A 4 -12.45 5.18 15.63
C ILE A 4 -12.15 6.46 14.87
N LYS A 5 -10.93 6.95 15.01
CA LYS A 5 -10.48 8.15 14.32
C LYS A 5 -10.52 7.87 12.81
N LYS A 6 -11.30 8.68 12.08
CA LYS A 6 -11.37 8.54 10.62
C LYS A 6 -10.15 9.20 9.99
N PRO A 7 -9.46 8.54 9.05
CA PRO A 7 -8.40 9.18 8.28
C PRO A 7 -8.98 10.23 7.33
N ILE A 8 -8.14 11.19 6.96
CA ILE A 8 -8.33 12.02 5.76
C ILE A 8 -7.57 11.33 4.64
N ILE A 9 -8.23 11.03 3.53
CA ILE A 9 -7.58 10.38 2.40
C ILE A 9 -6.92 11.45 1.52
N CYS A 10 -5.60 11.36 1.42
CA CYS A 10 -4.80 12.29 0.63
C CYS A 10 -4.44 11.68 -0.73
N THR A 11 -4.46 12.51 -1.77
CA THR A 11 -4.02 12.16 -3.12
C THR A 11 -3.15 13.26 -3.71
N SER A 12 -2.40 12.95 -4.74
CA SER A 12 -1.77 13.98 -5.56
C SER A 12 -2.83 14.70 -6.43
N PRO A 13 -2.75 16.02 -6.66
CA PRO A 13 -3.62 16.73 -7.60
C PRO A 13 -3.48 16.22 -9.03
N TYR A 14 -2.34 15.58 -9.37
CA TYR A 14 -2.15 14.94 -10.66
C TYR A 14 -3.11 13.78 -10.90
N LEU A 15 -3.65 13.12 -9.85
CA LEU A 15 -4.65 12.09 -10.02
C LEU A 15 -5.91 12.62 -10.69
N ARG A 16 -6.33 13.86 -10.37
CA ARG A 16 -7.50 14.51 -10.96
C ARG A 16 -7.19 15.20 -12.27
N THR A 17 -6.01 15.78 -12.43
CA THR A 17 -5.68 16.62 -13.58
C THR A 17 -5.09 15.84 -14.76
N THR A 18 -4.61 14.63 -14.55
CA THR A 18 -4.03 13.81 -15.61
C THR A 18 -5.14 13.04 -16.36
N SER A 19 -5.18 13.19 -17.66
CA SER A 19 -6.29 12.72 -18.53
C SER A 19 -6.59 11.23 -18.43
N TYR A 20 -5.59 10.37 -18.21
CA TYR A 20 -5.81 8.93 -18.15
C TYR A 20 -6.39 8.44 -16.82
N CYS A 21 -6.25 9.19 -15.73
CA CYS A 21 -6.71 8.77 -14.39
C CYS A 21 -7.77 9.69 -13.75
N ASN A 22 -8.16 10.79 -14.42
CA ASN A 22 -9.16 11.71 -13.88
C ASN A 22 -10.53 11.06 -13.63
N GLY A 23 -10.91 10.05 -14.43
CA GLY A 23 -12.12 9.26 -14.20
C GLY A 23 -12.02 8.43 -12.90
N VAL A 24 -10.85 7.84 -12.64
CA VAL A 24 -10.60 7.13 -11.37
C VAL A 24 -10.72 8.09 -10.18
N ALA A 25 -10.14 9.28 -10.27
CA ALA A 25 -10.24 10.30 -9.23
C ALA A 25 -11.71 10.67 -8.95
N LYS A 26 -12.51 10.88 -10.00
CA LYS A 26 -13.92 11.20 -9.88
C LYS A 26 -14.68 10.12 -9.10
N ASP A 27 -14.50 8.85 -9.47
CA ASP A 27 -15.22 7.74 -8.85
C ASP A 27 -14.74 7.51 -7.42
N LEU A 28 -13.43 7.63 -7.17
CA LEU A 28 -12.83 7.54 -5.83
C LEU A 28 -13.39 8.62 -4.90
N PHE A 29 -13.38 9.89 -5.31
CA PHE A 29 -13.85 10.98 -4.47
C PHE A 29 -15.37 10.90 -4.24
N ALA A 30 -16.16 10.53 -5.24
CA ALA A 30 -17.59 10.30 -5.07
C ALA A 30 -17.89 9.18 -4.06
N ALA A 31 -17.09 8.10 -4.03
CA ALA A 31 -17.22 7.04 -3.05
C ALA A 31 -16.85 7.52 -1.64
N LEU A 32 -15.76 8.27 -1.49
CA LEU A 32 -15.33 8.85 -0.20
C LEU A 32 -16.38 9.83 0.35
N ASP A 33 -16.93 10.71 -0.49
CA ASP A 33 -18.00 11.65 -0.13
C ASP A 33 -19.25 10.91 0.37
N ARG A 34 -19.67 9.86 -0.35
CA ARG A 34 -20.80 9.01 0.04
C ARG A 34 -20.60 8.36 1.42
N LEU A 35 -19.36 7.97 1.73
CA LEU A 35 -19.00 7.37 3.02
C LEU A 35 -18.79 8.41 4.13
N GLY A 36 -18.82 9.70 3.83
CA GLY A 36 -18.49 10.77 4.77
C GLY A 36 -17.02 10.69 5.23
N ILE A 37 -16.12 10.26 4.35
CA ILE A 37 -14.67 10.25 4.55
C ILE A 37 -14.09 11.51 3.94
N GLN A 38 -13.40 12.30 4.75
CA GLN A 38 -12.72 13.49 4.27
C GLN A 38 -11.58 13.13 3.31
N HIS A 39 -11.40 13.93 2.29
CA HIS A 39 -10.26 13.79 1.39
C HIS A 39 -9.66 15.15 1.04
N MET A 40 -8.38 15.15 0.67
CA MET A 40 -7.64 16.36 0.29
C MET A 40 -6.55 16.08 -0.73
N GLU A 41 -6.10 17.12 -1.41
CA GLU A 41 -4.96 17.04 -2.32
C GLU A 41 -3.69 17.54 -1.64
N LEU A 42 -2.60 16.78 -1.80
CA LEU A 42 -1.26 17.12 -1.32
C LEU A 42 -0.65 18.23 -2.19
N SER A 43 0.14 19.09 -1.58
CA SER A 43 0.92 20.10 -2.32
C SER A 43 2.29 19.54 -2.73
N ASN A 44 2.94 20.20 -3.71
CA ASN A 44 4.33 19.91 -4.10
C ASN A 44 4.64 18.45 -4.47
N THR A 45 3.66 17.73 -4.97
CA THR A 45 3.86 16.38 -5.52
C THR A 45 4.37 16.43 -6.96
N MET A 46 5.09 15.41 -7.39
CA MET A 46 5.66 15.33 -8.75
C MET A 46 5.01 14.22 -9.60
N ASP A 47 4.25 13.31 -8.96
CA ASP A 47 3.48 12.25 -9.62
C ASP A 47 2.22 11.87 -8.81
N ILE A 48 1.52 10.79 -9.24
CA ILE A 48 0.26 10.35 -8.61
C ILE A 48 0.46 9.34 -7.46
N TRP A 49 1.66 8.75 -7.30
CA TRP A 49 1.92 7.62 -6.42
C TRP A 49 2.24 8.06 -4.98
N CYS A 50 1.26 8.72 -4.33
CA CYS A 50 1.52 9.36 -3.03
C CYS A 50 1.83 8.36 -1.90
N ARG A 51 1.41 7.11 -2.01
CA ARG A 51 1.79 6.05 -1.09
C ARG A 51 3.31 5.92 -0.96
N ASP A 52 4.02 6.03 -2.08
CA ASP A 52 5.43 5.71 -2.15
C ASP A 52 6.32 6.79 -1.53
N TYR A 53 5.93 8.06 -1.65
CA TYR A 53 6.73 9.17 -1.15
C TYR A 53 6.22 9.82 0.15
N MET A 54 5.00 9.52 0.61
CA MET A 54 4.51 10.08 1.87
C MET A 54 5.02 9.30 3.08
N PRO A 55 5.20 9.95 4.26
CA PRO A 55 5.66 9.28 5.46
C PRO A 55 4.81 8.06 5.83
N VAL A 56 5.42 7.00 6.37
CA VAL A 56 4.68 5.81 6.79
C VAL A 56 4.09 6.00 8.18
N LEU A 57 2.83 5.63 8.35
CA LEU A 57 2.10 5.73 9.60
C LEU A 57 2.62 4.69 10.60
N LEU A 58 2.98 5.14 11.79
CA LEU A 58 3.40 4.26 12.89
C LEU A 58 2.23 3.94 13.82
N PHE A 59 1.42 4.95 14.14
CA PHE A 59 0.28 4.85 15.05
C PHE A 59 -0.85 5.78 14.58
N ASP A 60 -2.09 5.37 14.80
CA ASP A 60 -3.30 6.10 14.39
C ASP A 60 -3.53 7.45 15.12
N ASP A 61 -2.52 7.96 15.77
CA ASP A 61 -2.49 9.25 16.47
C ASP A 61 -1.69 10.34 15.75
N GLY A 62 -1.24 10.06 14.53
CA GLY A 62 -0.51 11.01 13.69
C GLY A 62 1.01 10.98 13.84
N TYR A 63 1.56 9.90 14.39
CA TYR A 63 3.01 9.65 14.37
C TYR A 63 3.41 8.96 13.07
N TYR A 64 4.40 9.54 12.38
CA TYR A 64 4.89 9.04 11.10
C TYR A 64 6.41 8.94 11.11
N ALA A 65 6.95 7.92 10.45
CA ALA A 65 8.38 7.85 10.13
C ALA A 65 8.63 8.42 8.72
N THR A 66 9.64 9.28 8.64
CA THR A 66 10.14 9.83 7.37
C THR A 66 11.32 9.02 6.87
N TYR A 67 11.57 9.11 5.57
CA TYR A 67 12.64 8.39 4.87
C TYR A 67 13.11 9.17 3.64
N GLN A 68 14.17 8.70 3.01
CA GLN A 68 14.62 9.25 1.74
C GLN A 68 13.91 8.52 0.60
N TYR A 69 12.92 9.18 -0.03
CA TYR A 69 12.29 8.66 -1.23
C TYR A 69 13.22 8.84 -2.42
N GLN A 70 13.89 7.77 -2.79
CA GLN A 70 14.87 7.74 -3.88
C GLN A 70 14.85 6.38 -4.60
N PRO A 71 13.70 5.97 -5.15
CA PRO A 71 13.56 4.66 -5.76
C PRO A 71 14.50 4.50 -6.95
N ASP A 72 15.12 3.34 -7.06
CA ASP A 72 16.11 3.03 -8.09
C ASP A 72 15.55 3.14 -9.51
N TYR A 73 14.28 2.75 -9.71
CA TYR A 73 13.59 2.82 -11.01
C TYR A 73 13.35 4.25 -11.52
N LEU A 74 13.35 5.24 -10.62
CA LEU A 74 13.35 6.66 -10.98
C LEU A 74 14.75 7.26 -10.95
N TRP A 75 15.55 6.94 -9.94
CA TRP A 75 16.85 7.56 -9.69
C TRP A 75 17.88 7.20 -10.74
N ASN A 76 17.92 5.94 -11.18
CA ASN A 76 18.91 5.43 -12.13
C ASN A 76 18.76 6.02 -13.54
N LYS A 77 17.56 6.53 -13.88
CA LYS A 77 17.30 7.20 -15.16
C LYS A 77 17.19 8.71 -14.94
N LYS A 78 18.21 9.48 -15.36
CA LYS A 78 18.28 10.94 -15.14
C LYS A 78 17.00 11.68 -15.57
N CYS A 79 16.34 11.27 -16.67
CA CYS A 79 15.09 11.87 -17.14
C CYS A 79 13.88 11.61 -16.22
N ASN A 80 13.94 10.57 -15.37
CA ASN A 80 12.85 10.20 -14.48
C ASN A 80 12.98 10.89 -13.10
N ARG A 81 14.15 11.42 -12.74
CA ARG A 81 14.38 12.08 -11.44
C ARG A 81 13.43 13.24 -11.18
N LYS A 82 12.88 13.84 -12.21
CA LYS A 82 11.86 14.92 -12.10
C LYS A 82 10.55 14.46 -11.49
N TYR A 83 10.28 13.15 -11.43
CA TYR A 83 9.11 12.56 -10.81
C TYR A 83 9.33 12.22 -9.33
N ILE A 84 10.54 12.39 -8.82
CA ILE A 84 10.83 12.15 -7.41
C ILE A 84 10.26 13.28 -6.57
N THR A 85 9.23 12.98 -5.81
CA THR A 85 8.61 13.92 -4.88
C THR A 85 9.47 14.06 -3.62
N ASN A 86 9.73 15.31 -3.20
CA ASN A 86 10.37 15.55 -1.91
C ASN A 86 9.33 15.40 -0.80
N GLN A 87 9.50 14.42 0.07
CA GLN A 87 8.58 14.07 1.14
C GLN A 87 8.29 15.24 2.08
N THR A 88 9.32 15.99 2.51
CA THR A 88 9.17 17.15 3.41
C THR A 88 8.33 18.25 2.76
N ASN A 89 8.50 18.49 1.46
CA ASN A 89 7.72 19.49 0.75
C ASN A 89 6.27 19.05 0.55
N ALA A 90 6.04 17.75 0.26
CA ALA A 90 4.70 17.21 0.05
C ALA A 90 3.89 17.16 1.37
N SER A 91 4.55 16.96 2.51
CA SER A 91 3.90 16.95 3.84
C SER A 91 3.83 18.32 4.50
N LYS A 92 4.32 19.37 3.83
CA LYS A 92 4.33 20.72 4.40
C LYS A 92 2.92 21.23 4.68
N GLY A 93 2.69 21.69 5.91
CA GLY A 93 1.39 22.22 6.36
C GLY A 93 0.43 21.15 6.90
N LEU A 94 0.84 19.87 6.91
CA LEU A 94 0.09 18.82 7.59
C LEU A 94 0.47 18.78 9.08
N GLU A 95 -0.54 18.57 9.93
CA GLU A 95 -0.33 18.38 11.37
C GLU A 95 0.04 16.91 11.65
N ILE A 96 1.29 16.55 11.33
CA ILE A 96 1.86 15.22 11.57
C ILE A 96 3.11 15.31 12.43
N ASN A 97 3.33 14.30 13.26
CA ASN A 97 4.59 14.19 13.99
C ASN A 97 5.59 13.36 13.16
N THR A 98 6.60 14.04 12.62
CA THR A 98 7.68 13.45 11.82
C THR A 98 9.02 13.46 12.56
N SER A 99 9.01 13.39 13.89
CA SER A 99 10.24 13.39 14.69
C SER A 99 11.14 12.17 14.44
N LEU A 100 10.57 11.08 13.94
CA LEU A 100 11.30 9.88 13.57
C LEU A 100 11.69 9.92 12.09
N SER A 101 13.00 9.95 11.83
CA SER A 101 13.55 9.78 10.49
C SER A 101 14.35 8.49 10.42
N MET A 102 14.02 7.62 9.49
CA MET A 102 14.76 6.38 9.31
C MET A 102 16.19 6.62 8.78
N GLY A 103 16.40 7.72 8.02
CA GLY A 103 17.67 7.99 7.34
C GLY A 103 18.07 6.86 6.38
N LEU A 104 17.09 6.22 5.76
CA LEU A 104 17.22 5.11 4.83
C LEU A 104 16.52 5.47 3.51
N VAL A 105 16.97 4.88 2.42
CA VAL A 105 16.22 4.85 1.17
C VAL A 105 15.07 3.87 1.33
N PHE A 106 13.85 4.31 1.01
CA PHE A 106 12.66 3.53 1.24
C PHE A 106 11.51 4.00 0.34
N ASP A 107 10.59 3.10 0.04
CA ASP A 107 9.34 3.37 -0.65
C ASP A 107 8.16 2.98 0.25
N GLY A 108 7.17 3.85 0.40
CA GLY A 108 6.01 3.58 1.24
C GLY A 108 5.13 2.42 0.76
N GLY A 109 5.16 2.08 -0.53
CA GLY A 109 4.53 0.86 -1.07
C GLY A 109 5.19 -0.43 -0.57
N ASN A 110 6.47 -0.35 -0.16
CA ASN A 110 7.17 -1.47 0.48
C ASN A 110 6.95 -1.55 1.99
N TYR A 111 5.80 -1.07 2.47
CA TYR A 111 5.43 -1.05 3.88
C TYR A 111 4.03 -1.60 4.07
N VAL A 112 3.93 -2.78 4.67
CA VAL A 112 2.66 -3.36 5.10
C VAL A 112 2.72 -3.65 6.58
N ARG A 113 1.95 -2.90 7.37
CA ARG A 113 1.89 -3.08 8.82
C ARG A 113 0.75 -4.01 9.20
N HIS A 114 1.07 -5.00 9.99
CA HIS A 114 0.13 -5.93 10.60
C HIS A 114 0.20 -5.80 12.12
N ASN A 115 -0.93 -5.48 12.74
CA ASN A 115 -1.04 -5.37 14.19
C ASN A 115 -1.83 -6.56 14.72
N ASP A 116 -1.16 -7.46 15.40
CA ASP A 116 -1.81 -8.43 16.29
C ASP A 116 -1.92 -7.82 17.69
N LYS A 117 -2.82 -8.37 18.53
CA LYS A 117 -3.12 -7.88 19.89
C LYS A 117 -1.89 -7.67 20.79
N ARG A 118 -0.76 -8.29 20.46
CA ARG A 118 0.47 -8.27 21.25
C ARG A 118 1.69 -7.74 20.53
N LYS A 119 1.62 -7.58 19.20
CA LYS A 119 2.83 -7.37 18.39
C LYS A 119 2.48 -6.62 17.11
N SER A 120 3.29 -5.62 16.80
CA SER A 120 3.31 -5.01 15.48
C SER A 120 4.37 -5.67 14.62
N THR A 121 4.03 -6.05 13.41
CA THR A 121 4.95 -6.58 12.41
C THR A 121 4.85 -5.75 11.14
N VAL A 122 5.98 -5.44 10.54
CA VAL A 122 6.04 -4.78 9.23
C VAL A 122 6.61 -5.77 8.23
N PHE A 123 5.83 -6.03 7.19
CA PHE A 123 6.25 -6.81 6.03
C PHE A 123 6.79 -5.84 4.98
N MET A 124 7.94 -6.16 4.44
CA MET A 124 8.59 -5.46 3.34
C MET A 124 9.38 -6.46 2.50
N THR A 125 9.67 -6.14 1.26
CA THR A 125 10.50 -7.01 0.43
C THR A 125 11.98 -6.84 0.77
N ASP A 126 12.77 -7.87 0.52
CA ASP A 126 14.22 -7.86 0.72
C ASP A 126 14.96 -6.92 -0.26
N LYS A 127 14.26 -6.28 -1.20
CA LYS A 127 14.77 -5.18 -2.03
C LYS A 127 15.38 -4.05 -1.17
N ILE A 128 14.83 -3.81 0.02
CA ILE A 128 15.33 -2.82 0.99
C ILE A 128 16.82 -3.00 1.31
N LEU A 129 17.32 -4.25 1.30
CA LEU A 129 18.73 -4.56 1.55
C LEU A 129 19.62 -4.02 0.40
N MET A 130 19.15 -4.16 -0.84
CA MET A 130 19.87 -3.69 -2.01
C MET A 130 19.88 -2.16 -2.08
N GLU A 131 18.75 -1.53 -1.82
CA GLU A 131 18.60 -0.06 -1.85
C GLU A 131 19.44 0.63 -0.76
N ASN A 132 19.72 -0.08 0.35
CA ASN A 132 20.54 0.41 1.47
C ASN A 132 21.85 -0.36 1.63
N SER A 133 22.45 -0.81 0.54
CA SER A 133 23.70 -1.61 0.55
C SER A 133 24.91 -0.90 1.20
N PHE A 134 24.80 0.40 1.47
CA PHE A 134 25.78 1.16 2.25
C PHE A 134 25.74 0.86 3.77
N CYS A 135 24.68 0.19 4.24
CA CYS A 135 24.48 -0.19 5.64
C CYS A 135 24.56 -1.73 5.76
N PRO A 136 25.32 -2.30 6.72
CA PRO A 136 25.31 -3.73 6.98
C PRO A 136 23.88 -4.25 7.28
N SER A 137 23.50 -5.40 6.72
CA SER A 137 22.11 -5.89 6.77
C SER A 137 21.57 -6.03 8.20
N HIS A 138 22.40 -6.47 9.16
CA HIS A 138 21.96 -6.59 10.55
C HIS A 138 21.70 -5.22 11.21
N GLU A 139 22.52 -4.20 10.91
CA GLU A 139 22.30 -2.83 11.40
C GLU A 139 21.07 -2.21 10.76
N LEU A 140 20.84 -2.48 9.47
CA LEU A 140 19.65 -2.03 8.75
C LEU A 140 18.38 -2.58 9.39
N ILE A 141 18.33 -3.90 9.71
CA ILE A 141 17.17 -4.52 10.36
C ILE A 141 16.93 -3.94 11.75
N VAL A 142 17.97 -3.75 12.55
CA VAL A 142 17.86 -3.11 13.87
C VAL A 142 17.31 -1.68 13.74
N LYS A 143 17.82 -0.91 12.77
CA LYS A 143 17.39 0.46 12.51
C LYS A 143 15.93 0.53 12.08
N LEU A 144 15.50 -0.37 11.19
CA LEU A 144 14.10 -0.49 10.77
C LEU A 144 13.20 -0.86 11.96
N HIS A 145 13.58 -1.88 12.74
CA HIS A 145 12.84 -2.30 13.93
C HIS A 145 12.61 -1.12 14.91
N LEU A 146 13.66 -0.38 15.24
CA LEU A 146 13.58 0.75 16.14
C LEU A 146 12.77 1.92 15.56
N SER A 147 13.00 2.26 14.29
CA SER A 147 12.32 3.40 13.63
C SER A 147 10.85 3.14 13.34
N LEU A 148 10.48 1.89 13.07
CA LEU A 148 9.10 1.51 12.77
C LEU A 148 8.34 0.99 14.00
N ALA A 149 9.02 0.83 15.15
CA ALA A 149 8.44 0.26 16.37
C ALA A 149 7.67 -1.04 16.08
N ALA A 150 8.28 -1.96 15.32
CA ALA A 150 7.69 -3.20 14.86
C ALA A 150 8.76 -4.24 14.54
N ASP A 151 8.41 -5.51 14.63
CA ASP A 151 9.27 -6.55 14.08
C ASP A 151 9.25 -6.52 12.55
N ILE A 152 10.38 -6.83 11.95
CA ILE A 152 10.57 -6.73 10.51
C ILE A 152 10.59 -8.14 9.91
N VAL A 153 9.75 -8.35 8.91
CA VAL A 153 9.71 -9.57 8.10
C VAL A 153 10.04 -9.21 6.66
N LEU A 154 11.15 -9.74 6.17
CA LEU A 154 11.58 -9.54 4.79
C LEU A 154 10.96 -10.61 3.90
N LEU A 155 10.05 -10.20 3.03
CA LEU A 155 9.48 -11.05 1.98
C LEU A 155 10.47 -11.17 0.81
N PRO A 156 10.55 -12.31 0.13
CA PRO A 156 11.37 -12.42 -1.06
C PRO A 156 10.85 -11.48 -2.15
N TRP A 157 11.72 -10.66 -2.72
CA TRP A 157 11.36 -9.81 -3.84
C TRP A 157 11.23 -10.62 -5.15
N ASP A 158 10.12 -10.41 -5.86
CA ASP A 158 9.98 -10.88 -7.25
C ASP A 158 10.76 -9.93 -8.17
N MET A 159 11.95 -10.35 -8.59
CA MET A 159 12.84 -9.52 -9.41
C MET A 159 12.30 -9.20 -10.81
N ASP A 160 11.23 -9.89 -11.26
CA ASP A 160 10.52 -9.55 -12.50
C ASP A 160 9.57 -8.34 -12.30
N GLU A 161 9.31 -7.96 -11.04
CA GLU A 161 8.52 -6.80 -10.65
C GLU A 161 9.48 -5.68 -10.21
N PRO A 162 9.53 -4.54 -10.94
CA PRO A 162 10.60 -3.55 -10.78
C PRO A 162 10.49 -2.72 -9.49
N TYR A 163 9.29 -2.61 -8.92
CA TYR A 163 9.07 -1.72 -7.76
C TYR A 163 9.49 -2.39 -6.45
N GLY A 164 9.23 -3.69 -6.29
CA GLY A 164 9.54 -4.45 -5.08
C GLY A 164 8.68 -4.05 -3.90
N HIS A 165 7.39 -3.76 -4.14
CA HIS A 165 6.48 -3.28 -3.13
C HIS A 165 5.71 -4.43 -2.45
N ALA A 166 5.71 -4.44 -1.11
CA ALA A 166 5.02 -5.46 -0.32
C ALA A 166 3.48 -5.32 -0.38
N ASP A 167 2.95 -4.12 -0.61
CA ASP A 167 1.50 -3.84 -0.69
C ASP A 167 0.80 -4.47 -1.92
N GLY A 168 1.59 -4.90 -2.91
CA GLY A 168 1.12 -5.73 -4.02
C GLY A 168 1.18 -7.24 -3.73
N MET A 169 1.77 -7.66 -2.61
CA MET A 169 2.02 -9.06 -2.28
C MET A 169 1.15 -9.57 -1.14
N VAL A 170 1.01 -8.76 -0.08
CA VAL A 170 0.30 -9.12 1.15
C VAL A 170 -0.54 -7.96 1.67
N ALA A 171 -1.65 -8.29 2.34
CA ALA A 171 -2.45 -7.32 3.09
C ALA A 171 -2.95 -7.95 4.41
N PRO A 172 -3.12 -7.18 5.50
CA PRO A 172 -3.72 -7.68 6.73
C PRO A 172 -5.23 -7.93 6.55
N LEU A 173 -5.74 -9.02 7.13
CA LEU A 173 -7.16 -9.30 7.27
C LEU A 173 -7.69 -8.89 8.64
N PRO A 174 -8.99 -8.58 8.77
CA PRO A 174 -9.61 -8.20 10.04
C PRO A 174 -9.49 -9.27 11.14
N ASP A 175 -9.40 -10.54 10.76
CA ASP A 175 -9.28 -11.68 11.66
C ASP A 175 -7.84 -11.98 12.12
N GLY A 176 -6.87 -11.17 11.70
CA GLY A 176 -5.46 -11.30 12.06
C GLY A 176 -4.65 -12.20 11.12
N ARG A 177 -5.25 -12.76 10.09
CA ARG A 177 -4.51 -13.45 9.02
C ARG A 177 -3.92 -12.46 8.03
N LEU A 178 -3.02 -12.95 7.20
CA LEU A 178 -2.54 -12.24 6.02
C LEU A 178 -3.33 -12.70 4.78
N LEU A 179 -3.65 -11.78 3.91
CA LEU A 179 -4.13 -12.04 2.56
C LEU A 179 -2.94 -12.01 1.61
N LEU A 180 -2.67 -13.11 0.92
CA LEU A 180 -1.66 -13.17 -0.13
C LEU A 180 -2.32 -12.94 -1.49
N ASN A 181 -1.58 -12.32 -2.39
CA ASN A 181 -2.04 -12.16 -3.76
C ASN A 181 -2.21 -13.53 -4.44
N ASN A 182 -2.85 -13.55 -5.59
CA ASN A 182 -3.26 -14.73 -6.36
C ASN A 182 -2.11 -15.52 -7.00
N TYR A 183 -0.97 -15.61 -6.33
CA TYR A 183 0.21 -16.36 -6.81
C TYR A 183 -0.07 -17.85 -7.01
N CYS A 184 -0.93 -18.45 -6.19
CA CYS A 184 -1.34 -19.85 -6.33
C CYS A 184 -1.93 -20.17 -7.73
N GLN A 185 -2.51 -19.16 -8.40
CA GLN A 185 -3.10 -19.30 -9.74
C GLN A 185 -2.23 -18.68 -10.84
N THR A 186 -1.40 -17.67 -10.52
CA THR A 186 -0.69 -16.85 -11.51
C THR A 186 0.80 -17.18 -11.61
N ALA A 187 1.41 -17.80 -10.58
CA ALA A 187 2.83 -18.11 -10.61
C ALA A 187 3.17 -19.14 -11.71
N LYS A 188 4.05 -18.76 -12.64
CA LYS A 188 4.53 -19.60 -13.75
C LYS A 188 6.04 -19.45 -13.89
N GLY A 189 6.70 -20.51 -14.39
CA GLY A 189 8.15 -20.46 -14.62
C GLY A 189 8.94 -20.13 -13.35
N LYS A 190 9.82 -19.16 -13.41
CA LYS A 190 10.64 -18.71 -12.29
C LYS A 190 9.83 -18.17 -11.08
N LYS A 191 8.63 -17.65 -11.32
CA LYS A 191 7.74 -17.17 -10.25
C LYS A 191 7.26 -18.28 -9.32
N ILE A 192 7.27 -19.55 -9.75
CA ILE A 192 6.96 -20.70 -8.89
C ILE A 192 7.96 -20.81 -7.74
N ASP A 193 9.25 -20.64 -8.00
CA ASP A 193 10.27 -20.74 -6.95
C ASP A 193 10.22 -19.53 -5.99
N TYR A 194 9.92 -18.35 -6.52
CA TYR A 194 9.62 -17.17 -5.72
C TYR A 194 8.42 -17.42 -4.80
N TYR A 195 7.30 -17.88 -5.33
CA TYR A 195 6.09 -18.18 -4.58
C TYR A 195 6.32 -19.25 -3.49
N LYS A 196 7.05 -20.33 -3.78
CA LYS A 196 7.43 -21.33 -2.78
C LYS A 196 8.27 -20.74 -1.64
N ARG A 197 9.19 -19.82 -1.94
CA ARG A 197 9.98 -19.13 -0.91
C ARG A 197 9.10 -18.25 -0.03
N LEU A 198 8.14 -17.53 -0.63
CA LEU A 198 7.17 -16.71 0.10
C LEU A 198 6.34 -17.57 1.08
N LEU A 199 5.77 -18.68 0.60
CA LEU A 199 5.00 -19.59 1.45
C LEU A 199 5.85 -20.16 2.59
N LYS A 200 7.06 -20.65 2.30
CA LYS A 200 7.97 -21.19 3.30
C LYS A 200 8.33 -20.17 4.39
N MET A 201 8.42 -18.89 4.05
CA MET A 201 8.71 -17.83 5.00
C MET A 201 7.53 -17.55 5.94
N LEU A 202 6.31 -17.65 5.44
CA LEU A 202 5.10 -17.37 6.22
C LEU A 202 4.61 -18.59 7.00
N ASP A 203 4.85 -19.79 6.49
CA ASP A 203 4.36 -21.05 7.06
C ASP A 203 4.86 -21.24 8.51
N GLY A 204 3.92 -21.57 9.40
CA GLY A 204 4.17 -21.75 10.83
C GLY A 204 4.43 -20.46 11.62
N HIS A 205 4.54 -19.29 10.95
CA HIS A 205 4.77 -17.99 11.59
C HIS A 205 3.57 -17.07 11.52
N PHE A 206 2.93 -17.01 10.34
CA PHE A 206 1.78 -16.15 10.09
C PHE A 206 0.68 -16.94 9.39
N PRO A 207 -0.52 -17.01 9.98
CA PRO A 207 -1.66 -17.60 9.28
C PRO A 207 -2.02 -16.72 8.07
N PHE A 208 -2.29 -17.34 6.93
CA PHE A 208 -2.61 -16.61 5.71
C PHE A 208 -3.74 -17.26 4.91
N VAL A 209 -4.32 -16.49 4.01
CA VAL A 209 -5.27 -16.89 2.97
C VAL A 209 -4.70 -16.43 1.64
N GLU A 210 -4.78 -17.26 0.63
CA GLU A 210 -4.39 -16.90 -0.73
C GLU A 210 -5.63 -16.44 -1.51
N LEU A 211 -5.52 -15.31 -2.21
CA LEU A 211 -6.54 -14.92 -3.16
C LEU A 211 -6.62 -15.96 -4.27
N SER A 212 -7.80 -16.54 -4.43
CA SER A 212 -8.10 -17.46 -5.52
C SER A 212 -9.52 -17.21 -6.03
N TYR A 213 -9.70 -17.31 -7.33
CA TYR A 213 -10.94 -17.01 -8.02
C TYR A 213 -11.35 -18.20 -8.91
N ASP A 214 -12.64 -18.52 -8.91
CA ASP A 214 -13.18 -19.58 -9.76
C ASP A 214 -13.53 -19.04 -11.16
N CYS A 215 -12.55 -18.44 -11.82
CA CYS A 215 -12.67 -17.94 -13.18
C CYS A 215 -11.29 -17.89 -13.85
N LYS A 216 -11.28 -17.73 -15.18
CA LYS A 216 -10.04 -17.47 -15.91
C LYS A 216 -9.51 -16.08 -15.58
N LEU A 217 -8.30 -16.03 -15.03
CA LEU A 217 -7.69 -14.77 -14.64
C LEU A 217 -7.17 -13.97 -15.82
N GLU A 218 -7.43 -12.65 -15.80
CA GLU A 218 -6.73 -11.66 -16.62
C GLU A 218 -5.32 -11.41 -16.05
N GLU A 219 -4.40 -10.93 -16.88
CA GLU A 219 -3.02 -10.58 -16.49
C GLU A 219 -2.99 -9.54 -15.35
N ASP A 220 -3.94 -8.60 -15.38
CA ASP A 220 -4.04 -7.50 -14.43
C ASP A 220 -4.74 -7.89 -13.10
N SER A 221 -5.11 -9.17 -12.88
CA SER A 221 -5.86 -9.63 -11.67
C SER A 221 -5.10 -9.46 -10.34
N TRP A 222 -3.81 -9.17 -10.39
CA TRP A 222 -3.00 -8.82 -9.22
C TRP A 222 -3.52 -7.56 -8.51
N CYS A 223 -4.24 -6.71 -9.23
CA CYS A 223 -4.65 -5.39 -8.76
C CYS A 223 -5.61 -5.41 -7.57
N TYR A 224 -6.39 -6.49 -7.40
CA TYR A 224 -7.42 -6.54 -6.35
C TYR A 224 -6.82 -6.47 -4.94
N LEU A 225 -5.55 -6.85 -4.74
CA LEU A 225 -4.88 -6.67 -3.46
C LEU A 225 -4.51 -5.20 -3.18
N ASN A 226 -4.42 -4.36 -4.21
CA ASN A 226 -4.07 -2.93 -4.07
C ASN A 226 -5.30 -2.05 -3.83
N PHE A 227 -6.15 -2.48 -2.89
CA PHE A 227 -7.38 -1.81 -2.47
C PHE A 227 -7.11 -0.68 -1.46
N LEU A 228 -8.06 0.25 -1.33
CA LEU A 228 -8.07 1.25 -0.26
C LEU A 228 -9.05 0.83 0.83
N LYS A 229 -8.55 0.58 2.04
CA LYS A 229 -9.36 0.30 3.22
C LYS A 229 -9.66 1.60 3.97
N VAL A 230 -10.94 1.85 4.21
CA VAL A 230 -11.42 2.95 5.06
C VAL A 230 -12.38 2.40 6.11
N PRO A 231 -12.76 3.15 7.18
CA PRO A 231 -13.70 2.66 8.17
C PRO A 231 -15.02 2.19 7.56
N ARG A 232 -15.35 0.92 7.75
CA ARG A 232 -16.59 0.24 7.28
C ARG A 232 -16.71 0.09 5.77
N ALA A 233 -15.66 0.32 5.00
CA ALA A 233 -15.68 0.07 3.57
C ALA A 233 -14.30 -0.29 3.04
N LEU A 234 -14.32 -0.97 1.91
CA LEU A 234 -13.14 -1.30 1.12
C LEU A 234 -13.42 -0.90 -0.33
N LEU A 235 -12.60 0.04 -0.83
CA LEU A 235 -12.67 0.46 -2.22
C LEU A 235 -11.79 -0.47 -3.03
N LEU A 236 -12.42 -1.32 -3.86
CA LEU A 236 -11.75 -2.37 -4.61
C LEU A 236 -11.45 -1.90 -6.03
N PRO A 237 -10.18 -1.90 -6.48
CA PRO A 237 -9.87 -1.57 -7.88
C PRO A 237 -10.46 -2.62 -8.81
N CYS A 238 -11.12 -2.18 -9.88
CA CYS A 238 -11.77 -3.03 -10.88
C CYS A 238 -11.21 -2.79 -12.28
N LEU A 239 -11.25 -3.84 -13.10
CA LEU A 239 -10.72 -3.87 -14.46
C LEU A 239 -11.71 -3.36 -15.50
N SER A 240 -13.02 -3.42 -15.20
CA SER A 240 -14.09 -3.04 -16.11
C SER A 240 -14.84 -1.79 -15.63
N SER A 241 -15.27 -0.97 -16.61
CA SER A 241 -16.18 0.15 -16.38
C SER A 241 -17.59 -0.26 -16.85
N GLY A 242 -18.61 -0.10 -16.02
CA GLY A 242 -19.98 -0.48 -16.34
C GLY A 242 -20.28 -1.93 -16.00
N ALA A 243 -20.61 -2.77 -17.01
CA ALA A 243 -20.83 -4.21 -16.79
C ALA A 243 -19.54 -4.87 -16.28
N ARG A 244 -19.62 -5.56 -15.15
CA ARG A 244 -18.45 -6.20 -14.52
C ARG A 244 -18.02 -7.41 -15.33
N CYS A 245 -16.71 -7.56 -15.53
CA CYS A 245 -16.14 -8.79 -16.03
C CYS A 245 -16.15 -9.88 -14.93
N ASP A 246 -15.98 -11.14 -15.35
CA ASP A 246 -15.99 -12.28 -14.42
C ASP A 246 -14.96 -12.14 -13.29
N ASN A 247 -13.78 -11.57 -13.59
CA ASN A 247 -12.74 -11.33 -12.60
C ASN A 247 -13.17 -10.31 -11.55
N ASP A 248 -13.78 -9.18 -11.95
CA ASP A 248 -14.27 -8.18 -11.02
C ASP A 248 -15.39 -8.74 -10.12
N GLN A 249 -16.30 -9.53 -10.70
CA GLN A 249 -17.39 -10.12 -9.95
C GLN A 249 -16.87 -11.13 -8.91
N ALA A 250 -15.97 -12.04 -9.33
CA ALA A 250 -15.36 -13.02 -8.45
C ALA A 250 -14.53 -12.37 -7.33
N ALA A 251 -13.82 -11.27 -7.65
CA ALA A 251 -13.08 -10.51 -6.64
C ALA A 251 -14.01 -9.86 -5.61
N ILE A 252 -15.09 -9.22 -6.05
CA ILE A 252 -16.07 -8.60 -5.14
C ILE A 252 -16.65 -9.63 -4.17
N GLU A 253 -17.09 -10.78 -4.68
CA GLU A 253 -17.64 -11.87 -3.86
C GLU A 253 -16.61 -12.37 -2.86
N LYS A 254 -15.36 -12.56 -3.29
CA LYS A 254 -14.28 -13.00 -2.40
C LYS A 254 -13.94 -11.98 -1.32
N PHE A 255 -13.91 -10.70 -1.66
CA PHE A 255 -13.65 -9.64 -0.67
C PHE A 255 -14.82 -9.45 0.30
N GLN A 256 -16.08 -9.69 -0.10
CA GLN A 256 -17.23 -9.73 0.80
C GLN A 256 -17.10 -10.84 1.86
N GLU A 257 -16.57 -12.02 1.48
CA GLU A 257 -16.29 -13.11 2.43
C GLU A 257 -15.16 -12.75 3.41
N LEU A 258 -14.08 -12.11 2.91
CA LEU A 258 -12.89 -11.79 3.69
C LEU A 258 -13.08 -10.57 4.62
N PHE A 259 -13.97 -9.65 4.26
CA PHE A 259 -14.26 -8.42 4.98
C PHE A 259 -15.78 -8.29 5.26
N PRO A 260 -16.35 -9.19 6.08
CA PRO A 260 -17.81 -9.32 6.26
C PRO A 260 -18.47 -8.08 6.86
N ASP A 261 -17.72 -7.27 7.61
CA ASP A 261 -18.21 -6.04 8.26
C ASP A 261 -18.04 -4.78 7.39
N ASP A 262 -17.49 -4.92 6.19
CA ASP A 262 -17.18 -3.81 5.30
C ASP A 262 -18.03 -3.83 4.04
N GLU A 263 -18.44 -2.65 3.59
CA GLU A 263 -19.03 -2.47 2.27
C GLU A 263 -17.93 -2.55 1.19
N ILE A 264 -18.05 -3.45 0.23
CA ILE A 264 -17.13 -3.54 -0.91
C ILE A 264 -17.60 -2.62 -2.03
N ILE A 265 -16.79 -1.60 -2.34
CA ILE A 265 -17.12 -0.57 -3.33
C ILE A 265 -16.17 -0.71 -4.52
N PRO A 266 -16.66 -1.21 -5.67
CA PRO A 266 -15.83 -1.34 -6.86
C PRO A 266 -15.56 0.04 -7.49
N ILE A 267 -14.28 0.29 -7.78
CA ILE A 267 -13.81 1.51 -8.45
C ILE A 267 -13.06 1.10 -9.73
N TYR A 268 -13.51 1.57 -10.88
CA TYR A 268 -12.78 1.32 -12.13
C TYR A 268 -11.38 1.93 -12.08
N ALA A 269 -10.35 1.09 -12.09
CA ALA A 269 -8.98 1.52 -11.90
C ALA A 269 -8.00 1.03 -12.99
N LYS A 270 -8.49 0.42 -14.07
CA LYS A 270 -7.65 -0.13 -15.16
C LYS A 270 -6.60 0.86 -15.71
N PRO A 271 -6.86 2.19 -15.81
CA PRO A 271 -5.85 3.15 -16.23
C PRO A 271 -4.65 3.28 -15.28
N LEU A 272 -4.84 3.07 -13.97
CA LEU A 272 -3.77 3.03 -12.98
C LEU A 272 -3.02 1.68 -13.04
N ILE A 273 -3.79 0.59 -13.08
CA ILE A 273 -3.29 -0.79 -13.08
C ILE A 273 -2.29 -1.03 -14.22
N LYS A 274 -2.61 -0.54 -15.41
CA LYS A 274 -1.70 -0.56 -16.57
C LYS A 274 -0.39 0.22 -16.38
N ARG A 275 -0.25 0.95 -15.28
CA ARG A 275 0.95 1.70 -14.90
C ARG A 275 1.61 1.16 -13.63
N GLY A 276 1.16 -0.01 -13.17
CA GLY A 276 1.78 -0.74 -12.08
C GLY A 276 1.27 -0.38 -10.67
N GLY A 277 0.11 0.27 -10.54
CA GLY A 277 -0.47 0.55 -9.22
C GLY A 277 -2.00 0.53 -9.22
N GLY A 278 -2.60 0.50 -8.04
CA GLY A 278 -4.04 0.55 -7.83
C GLY A 278 -4.47 1.71 -6.93
N LEU A 279 -5.54 1.52 -6.18
CA LEU A 279 -6.09 2.57 -5.32
C LEU A 279 -5.22 2.83 -4.09
N HIS A 280 -4.56 1.80 -3.53
CA HIS A 280 -3.64 1.96 -2.41
C HIS A 280 -2.45 2.83 -2.79
N CYS A 281 -1.85 2.60 -3.94
CA CYS A 281 -0.67 3.34 -4.39
C CYS A 281 -0.92 4.84 -4.61
N VAL A 282 -2.14 5.24 -5.01
CA VAL A 282 -2.49 6.65 -5.27
C VAL A 282 -3.11 7.36 -4.07
N THR A 283 -3.20 6.69 -2.92
CA THR A 283 -3.81 7.23 -1.70
C THR A 283 -2.86 7.13 -0.51
N TRP A 284 -3.02 8.06 0.42
CA TRP A 284 -2.29 8.08 1.69
C TRP A 284 -3.24 8.48 2.81
N GLU A 285 -3.24 7.75 3.93
CA GLU A 285 -4.08 8.00 5.08
C GLU A 285 -3.40 9.03 5.99
N TYR A 286 -4.07 10.17 6.14
CA TYR A 286 -3.65 11.23 7.05
C TYR A 286 -4.46 11.20 8.33
N PHE A 287 -3.78 11.02 9.46
CA PHE A 287 -4.33 11.18 10.81
C PHE A 287 -3.69 12.43 11.42
N PRO A 288 -4.43 13.52 11.61
CA PRO A 288 -3.89 14.73 12.24
C PRO A 288 -3.31 14.43 13.62
N TYR A 289 -2.13 14.93 13.90
CA TYR A 289 -1.50 14.78 15.21
C TYR A 289 -2.28 15.55 16.28
N ASN A 290 -2.69 14.88 17.35
CA ASN A 290 -3.39 15.50 18.46
C ASN A 290 -2.46 15.65 19.67
N ASN A 291 -1.94 16.84 19.90
CA ASN A 291 -1.18 17.21 21.11
C ASN A 291 -1.97 17.06 22.43
N ARG A 292 -3.27 16.69 22.37
CA ARG A 292 -4.17 16.67 23.55
C ARG A 292 -4.10 15.36 24.35
N CYS A 293 -3.30 14.39 23.94
CA CYS A 293 -3.17 13.08 24.60
C CYS A 293 -1.74 12.78 25.02
N MET A 294 -1.03 13.73 25.61
CA MET A 294 0.11 13.39 26.48
C MET A 294 -0.44 13.33 27.92
N PRO A 295 -0.28 12.18 28.62
CA PRO A 295 -0.63 12.09 30.03
C PRO A 295 0.26 12.95 30.88
#